data_75f49fcad1469cad4546a243ec6be9b7
#
_entry.id   75f49fcad1469cad4546a243ec6be9b7
#
_cell.length_a   1.000
_cell.length_b   1.000
_cell.length_c   1.000
_cell.angle_alpha   90.00
_cell.angle_beta   90.00
_cell.angle_gamma   90.00
#
_symmetry.space_group_name_H-M   'P 1'
#
loop_
_entity.id
_entity.type
_entity.pdbx_description
1 polymer ?
#
loop_
_entity_poly.entity_id
_entity_poly.type
_entity_poly.pdbx_seq_one_letter_code
_entity_poly.pdbx_strand_id
1 'polypeptide(L)'
;MDATAIGSSATSKDEFLRLFVTQLKNQSPLDPLKGHEFIAQLAQFSSLEQLTNLNTSFEDNLKFQQLSGGSEFIGKKAAYVDPADGGTAEGVIQGAITRDGSISLVIQNREIPISDITGIFENK
;
A
#
# COMPACT_ATOMS: atom_id res chain seq x y z
N MET A 1 16.60 -0.08 3.83
CA MET A 1 15.77 0.52 4.88
C MET A 1 15.32 -0.52 5.87
N ASP A 2 15.51 -0.23 7.11
CA ASP A 2 15.22 -1.20 8.15
C ASP A 2 13.72 -1.29 8.39
N ALA A 3 13.14 -2.48 8.22
CA ALA A 3 11.72 -2.72 8.44
C ALA A 3 11.31 -2.45 9.89
N THR A 4 12.27 -2.53 10.83
CA THR A 4 12.02 -2.24 12.23
C THR A 4 11.72 -0.77 12.47
N ALA A 5 12.19 0.13 11.60
CA ALA A 5 11.92 1.56 11.72
C ALA A 5 10.43 1.88 11.59
N ILE A 6 9.71 1.13 10.76
CA ILE A 6 8.27 1.32 10.58
C ILE A 6 7.51 0.74 11.77
N GLY A 7 7.89 -0.45 12.21
CA GLY A 7 7.25 -1.09 13.35
C GLY A 7 7.50 -0.38 14.67
N SER A 8 8.60 0.38 14.77
CA SER A 8 8.96 1.09 15.98
C SER A 8 8.46 2.53 16.03
N SER A 9 7.72 3.00 15.02
CA SER A 9 7.27 4.39 14.97
C SER A 9 6.36 4.75 16.15
N ALA A 10 5.46 3.86 16.55
CA ALA A 10 4.59 4.05 17.71
C ALA A 10 5.42 4.07 19.01
N THR A 11 6.40 3.17 19.13
CA THR A 11 7.30 3.11 20.27
C THR A 11 8.19 4.34 20.33
N SER A 12 8.69 4.80 19.18
CA SER A 12 9.47 6.02 19.09
C SER A 12 8.67 7.24 19.52
N LYS A 13 7.39 7.27 19.18
CA LYS A 13 6.49 8.35 19.59
C LYS A 13 6.33 8.37 21.11
N ASP A 14 6.11 7.21 21.73
CA ASP A 14 6.00 7.09 23.18
C ASP A 14 7.30 7.46 23.88
N GLU A 15 8.43 7.02 23.39
CA GLU A 15 9.73 7.39 23.90
C GLU A 15 9.97 8.89 23.78
N PHE A 16 9.60 9.46 22.64
CA PHE A 16 9.72 10.91 22.42
C PHE A 16 8.87 11.69 23.42
N LEU A 17 7.64 11.25 23.65
CA LEU A 17 6.74 11.88 24.61
C LEU A 17 7.31 11.85 26.03
N ARG A 18 7.91 10.73 26.42
CA ARG A 18 8.55 10.60 27.71
C ARG A 18 9.74 11.55 27.86
N LEU A 19 10.58 11.60 26.83
CA LEU A 19 11.71 12.51 26.80
C LEU A 19 11.24 13.96 26.85
N PHE A 20 10.18 14.27 26.13
CA PHE A 20 9.60 15.61 26.09
C PHE A 20 9.10 16.03 27.48
N VAL A 21 8.35 15.16 28.15
CA VAL A 21 7.86 15.43 29.51
C VAL A 21 9.03 15.61 30.48
N THR A 22 10.05 14.77 30.35
CA THR A 22 11.26 14.88 31.19
C THR A 22 11.97 16.21 30.95
N GLN A 23 12.10 16.62 29.68
CA GLN A 23 12.71 17.90 29.34
C GLN A 23 11.90 19.08 29.85
N LEU A 24 10.58 18.99 29.78
CA LEU A 24 9.71 20.04 30.33
C LEU A 24 9.89 20.20 31.83
N LYS A 25 10.09 19.09 32.54
CA LYS A 25 10.34 19.15 33.99
C LYS A 25 11.69 19.73 34.33
N ASN A 26 12.68 19.52 33.47
CA ASN A 26 14.07 19.95 33.72
C ASN A 26 14.46 21.21 32.98
N GLN A 27 13.61 21.68 32.07
CA GLN A 27 13.91 22.90 31.33
C GLN A 27 13.75 24.14 32.20
N SER A 28 14.69 25.06 31.98
CA SER A 28 14.57 26.40 32.52
C SER A 28 13.31 27.08 31.99
N PRO A 29 12.51 27.72 32.84
CA PRO A 29 11.34 28.44 32.38
C PRO A 29 11.65 29.60 31.43
N LEU A 30 12.93 29.81 31.11
CA LEU A 30 13.39 30.88 30.23
C LEU A 30 13.33 30.48 28.73
N ASP A 31 12.95 29.24 28.37
CA ASP A 31 12.95 28.82 26.98
C ASP A 31 11.70 28.01 26.61
N PRO A 32 10.50 28.62 26.71
CA PRO A 32 9.26 27.94 26.31
C PRO A 32 9.15 27.72 24.80
N LEU A 33 9.90 28.48 23.99
CA LEU A 33 9.85 28.39 22.53
C LEU A 33 10.36 27.07 22.01
N LYS A 34 11.39 26.50 22.64
CA LYS A 34 11.89 25.17 22.27
C LYS A 34 10.86 24.08 22.51
N GLY A 35 10.12 24.19 23.61
CA GLY A 35 9.04 23.26 23.89
C GLY A 35 7.95 23.29 22.82
N HIS A 36 7.59 24.49 22.38
CA HIS A 36 6.60 24.66 21.31
C HIS A 36 7.10 24.12 19.97
N GLU A 37 8.38 24.31 19.66
CA GLU A 37 8.98 23.74 18.46
C GLU A 37 8.93 22.22 18.48
N PHE A 38 9.26 21.60 19.60
CA PHE A 38 9.18 20.15 19.74
C PHE A 38 7.76 19.64 19.57
N ILE A 39 6.78 20.34 20.13
CA ILE A 39 5.37 19.96 19.98
C ILE A 39 4.95 20.05 18.51
N ALA A 40 5.36 21.10 17.81
CA ALA A 40 5.04 21.28 16.40
C ALA A 40 5.66 20.16 15.55
N GLN A 41 6.91 19.81 15.81
CA GLN A 41 7.58 18.72 15.09
C GLN A 41 6.93 17.37 15.39
N LEU A 42 6.54 17.14 16.64
CA LEU A 42 5.84 15.93 17.02
C LEU A 42 4.48 15.84 16.32
N ALA A 43 3.76 16.96 16.24
CA ALA A 43 2.47 16.99 15.55
C ALA A 43 2.63 16.68 14.07
N GLN A 44 3.66 17.22 13.42
CA GLN A 44 3.96 16.92 12.02
C GLN A 44 4.32 15.45 11.84
N PHE A 45 5.16 14.91 12.72
CA PHE A 45 5.53 13.50 12.68
C PHE A 45 4.32 12.61 12.86
N SER A 46 3.45 12.92 13.79
CA SER A 46 2.21 12.18 14.05
C SER A 46 1.29 12.21 12.84
N SER A 47 1.18 13.37 12.18
CA SER A 47 0.37 13.50 10.96
C SER A 47 0.92 12.65 9.83
N LEU A 48 2.24 12.65 9.64
CA LEU A 48 2.89 11.82 8.64
C LEU A 48 2.68 10.33 8.92
N GLU A 49 2.78 9.93 10.20
CA GLU A 49 2.52 8.56 10.61
C GLU A 49 1.10 8.15 10.28
N GLN A 50 0.12 9.01 10.56
CA GLN A 50 -1.28 8.73 10.25
C GLN A 50 -1.53 8.65 8.75
N LEU A 51 -0.90 9.52 7.96
CA LEU A 51 -1.00 9.47 6.51
C LEU A 51 -0.40 8.18 5.96
N THR A 52 0.72 7.73 6.50
CA THR A 52 1.36 6.48 6.11
C THR A 52 0.45 5.29 6.44
N ASN A 53 -0.14 5.28 7.64
CA ASN A 53 -1.06 4.22 8.06
C ASN A 53 -2.30 4.19 7.18
N LEU A 54 -2.84 5.35 6.85
CA LEU A 54 -4.00 5.48 5.97
C LEU A 54 -3.68 4.96 4.57
N ASN A 55 -2.51 5.31 4.06
CA ASN A 55 -2.04 4.87 2.74
C ASN A 55 -1.90 3.35 2.69
N THR A 56 -1.31 2.76 3.73
CA THR A 56 -1.17 1.30 3.83
C THR A 56 -2.53 0.62 3.89
N SER A 57 -3.47 1.15 4.67
CA SER A 57 -4.82 0.61 4.75
C SER A 57 -5.54 0.70 3.42
N PHE A 58 -5.35 1.80 2.70
CA PHE A 58 -5.93 1.97 1.37
C PHE A 58 -5.37 0.97 0.38
N GLU A 59 -4.06 0.77 0.38
CA GLU A 59 -3.40 -0.21 -0.49
C GLU A 59 -3.89 -1.63 -0.21
N ASP A 60 -4.00 -2.01 1.06
CA ASP A 60 -4.50 -3.32 1.45
C ASP A 60 -5.94 -3.53 1.01
N ASN A 61 -6.76 -2.49 1.16
CA ASN A 61 -8.16 -2.52 0.76
C ASN A 61 -8.29 -2.65 -0.76
N LEU A 62 -7.48 -1.88 -1.50
CA LEU A 62 -7.46 -1.95 -2.95
C LEU A 62 -7.03 -3.33 -3.43
N LYS A 63 -6.00 -3.89 -2.81
CA LYS A 63 -5.54 -5.25 -3.12
C LYS A 63 -6.65 -6.27 -2.91
N PHE A 64 -7.37 -6.17 -1.79
CA PHE A 64 -8.48 -7.07 -1.51
C PHE A 64 -9.57 -6.94 -2.57
N GLN A 65 -9.93 -5.72 -2.95
CA GLN A 65 -10.93 -5.48 -3.97
C GLN A 65 -10.50 -6.03 -5.32
N GLN A 66 -9.24 -5.85 -5.70
CA GLN A 66 -8.71 -6.35 -6.96
C GLN A 66 -8.73 -7.87 -7.00
N LEU A 67 -8.30 -8.53 -5.92
CA LEU A 67 -8.30 -9.98 -5.86
C LEU A 67 -9.72 -10.54 -5.84
N SER A 68 -10.62 -9.91 -5.10
CA SER A 68 -12.01 -10.32 -5.03
C SER A 68 -12.71 -10.17 -6.39
N GLY A 69 -12.53 -9.02 -7.04
CA GLY A 69 -13.08 -8.78 -8.37
C GLY A 69 -12.46 -9.68 -9.43
N GLY A 70 -11.14 -9.88 -9.34
CA GLY A 70 -10.44 -10.74 -10.28
C GLY A 70 -10.86 -12.20 -10.19
N SER A 71 -11.16 -12.67 -8.97
CA SER A 71 -11.57 -14.06 -8.77
C SER A 71 -12.90 -14.41 -9.45
N GLU A 72 -13.75 -13.42 -9.67
CA GLU A 72 -15.01 -13.61 -10.39
C GLU A 72 -14.79 -13.97 -11.86
N PHE A 73 -13.64 -13.64 -12.39
CA PHE A 73 -13.30 -13.90 -13.78
C PHE A 73 -12.68 -15.28 -14.01
N ILE A 74 -12.37 -16.01 -12.95
CA ILE A 74 -11.77 -17.34 -13.07
C ILE A 74 -12.75 -18.26 -13.82
N GLY A 75 -12.23 -18.92 -14.86
CA GLY A 75 -13.03 -19.77 -15.73
C GLY A 75 -13.63 -19.04 -16.92
N LYS A 76 -13.59 -17.73 -16.93
CA LYS A 76 -14.05 -16.94 -18.07
C LYS A 76 -12.93 -16.79 -19.09
N LYS A 77 -13.29 -16.38 -20.30
CA LYS A 77 -12.34 -16.21 -21.39
C LYS A 77 -11.93 -14.75 -21.50
N ALA A 78 -10.66 -14.51 -21.61
CA ALA A 78 -10.13 -13.16 -21.78
C ALA A 78 -9.48 -13.03 -23.14
N ALA A 79 -9.71 -11.87 -23.75
CA ALA A 79 -8.95 -11.42 -24.91
C ALA A 79 -7.92 -10.43 -24.43
N TYR A 80 -6.71 -10.51 -24.94
CA TYR A 80 -5.61 -9.68 -24.46
C TYR A 80 -4.58 -9.44 -25.55
N VAL A 81 -3.80 -8.38 -25.35
CA VAL A 81 -2.61 -8.12 -26.16
C VAL A 81 -1.46 -8.89 -25.53
N ASP A 82 -0.85 -9.78 -26.28
CA ASP A 82 0.26 -10.59 -25.79
C ASP A 82 1.48 -9.67 -25.56
N PRO A 83 1.99 -9.59 -24.33
CA PRO A 83 3.16 -8.76 -24.06
C PRO A 83 4.42 -9.21 -24.81
N ALA A 84 4.48 -10.47 -25.23
CA ALA A 84 5.65 -11.01 -25.90
C ALA A 84 5.78 -10.54 -27.34
N ASP A 85 4.66 -10.45 -28.08
CA ASP A 85 4.72 -10.14 -29.52
C ASP A 85 3.81 -8.98 -29.94
N GLY A 86 3.00 -8.45 -29.02
CA GLY A 86 2.07 -7.38 -29.33
C GLY A 86 0.83 -7.81 -30.11
N GLY A 87 0.68 -9.09 -30.41
CA GLY A 87 -0.49 -9.63 -31.09
C GLY A 87 -1.64 -9.88 -30.13
N THR A 88 -2.84 -10.08 -30.70
CA THR A 88 -4.01 -10.42 -29.89
C THR A 88 -4.08 -11.93 -29.65
N ALA A 89 -4.53 -12.30 -28.46
CA ALA A 89 -4.68 -13.70 -28.08
C ALA A 89 -5.89 -13.84 -27.17
N GLU A 90 -6.34 -15.08 -26.97
CA GLU A 90 -7.43 -15.39 -26.06
C GLU A 90 -7.06 -16.60 -25.20
N GLY A 91 -7.60 -16.64 -24.01
CA GLY A 91 -7.40 -17.79 -23.12
C GLY A 91 -8.32 -17.74 -21.93
N VAL A 92 -8.43 -18.87 -21.24
CA VAL A 92 -9.25 -19.00 -20.04
C VAL A 92 -8.48 -18.47 -18.85
N ILE A 93 -9.13 -17.65 -18.04
CA ILE A 93 -8.55 -17.06 -16.84
C ILE A 93 -8.44 -18.14 -15.76
N GLN A 94 -7.23 -18.36 -15.28
CA GLN A 94 -6.93 -19.36 -14.25
C GLN A 94 -6.86 -18.76 -12.86
N GLY A 95 -6.58 -17.47 -12.76
CA GLY A 95 -6.45 -16.81 -11.49
C GLY A 95 -6.20 -15.32 -11.66
N ALA A 96 -6.11 -14.65 -10.53
CA ALA A 96 -5.76 -13.23 -10.46
C ALA A 96 -4.72 -13.03 -9.38
N ILE A 97 -3.72 -12.22 -9.66
CA ILE A 97 -2.66 -11.90 -8.71
C ILE A 97 -2.41 -10.40 -8.69
N THR A 98 -1.90 -9.92 -7.58
CA THR A 98 -1.49 -8.51 -7.46
C THR A 98 -0.01 -8.43 -7.20
N ARG A 99 0.66 -7.51 -7.90
CA ARG A 99 2.06 -7.17 -7.69
C ARG A 99 2.21 -5.67 -7.77
N ASP A 100 2.89 -5.10 -6.80
CA ASP A 100 3.23 -3.66 -6.80
C ASP A 100 2.01 -2.77 -7.05
N GLY A 101 0.87 -3.13 -6.45
CA GLY A 101 -0.36 -2.38 -6.56
C GLY A 101 -1.14 -2.59 -7.86
N SER A 102 -0.67 -3.44 -8.74
CA SER A 102 -1.34 -3.74 -10.01
C SER A 102 -1.84 -5.17 -10.03
N ILE A 103 -2.99 -5.37 -10.65
CA ILE A 103 -3.55 -6.71 -10.82
C ILE A 103 -3.15 -7.28 -12.19
N SER A 104 -2.87 -8.57 -12.19
CA SER A 104 -2.64 -9.35 -13.41
C SER A 104 -3.53 -10.56 -13.39
N LEU A 105 -3.96 -11.00 -14.56
CA LEU A 105 -4.70 -12.23 -14.70
C LEU A 105 -3.76 -13.34 -15.18
N VAL A 106 -3.95 -14.55 -14.65
CA VAL A 106 -3.16 -15.70 -15.05
C VAL A 106 -3.91 -16.40 -16.18
N ILE A 107 -3.29 -16.43 -17.34
CA ILE A 107 -3.85 -17.04 -18.55
C ILE A 107 -2.76 -17.89 -19.18
N GLN A 108 -3.02 -19.16 -19.39
CA GLN A 108 -2.05 -20.13 -19.94
C GLN A 108 -0.74 -20.15 -19.17
N ASN A 109 -0.85 -20.12 -17.83
CA ASN A 109 0.28 -20.10 -16.88
C ASN A 109 1.18 -18.87 -17.01
N ARG A 110 0.67 -17.78 -17.61
CA ARG A 110 1.38 -16.52 -17.77
C ARG A 110 0.62 -15.41 -17.07
N GLU A 111 1.34 -14.48 -16.52
CA GLU A 111 0.75 -13.28 -15.90
C GLU A 111 0.53 -12.21 -16.97
N ILE A 112 -0.72 -11.85 -17.19
CA ILE A 112 -1.07 -10.81 -18.17
C ILE A 112 -1.58 -9.61 -17.37
N PRO A 113 -0.89 -8.45 -17.45
CA PRO A 113 -1.37 -7.26 -16.74
C PRO A 113 -2.77 -6.86 -17.18
N ILE A 114 -3.56 -6.34 -16.25
CA ILE A 114 -4.94 -5.94 -16.54
C ILE A 114 -5.00 -4.89 -17.66
N SER A 115 -3.94 -4.08 -17.79
CA SER A 115 -3.86 -3.08 -18.85
C SER A 115 -3.80 -3.68 -20.25
N ASP A 116 -3.37 -4.95 -20.37
CA ASP A 116 -3.30 -5.65 -21.65
C ASP A 116 -4.56 -6.44 -21.95
N ILE A 117 -5.48 -6.55 -21.01
CA ILE A 117 -6.75 -7.23 -21.21
C ILE A 117 -7.69 -6.32 -21.99
N THR A 118 -8.20 -6.81 -23.11
CA THR A 118 -9.09 -6.05 -23.97
C THR A 118 -10.55 -6.47 -23.85
N GLY A 119 -10.82 -7.64 -23.32
CA GLY A 119 -12.20 -8.08 -23.11
C GLY A 119 -12.27 -9.35 -22.26
N ILE A 120 -13.41 -9.56 -21.62
CA ILE A 120 -13.69 -10.74 -20.82
C ILE A 120 -15.07 -11.25 -21.24
N PHE A 121 -15.17 -12.53 -21.54
CA PHE A 121 -16.35 -13.14 -22.10
C PHE A 121 -16.69 -14.43 -21.37
N GLU A 122 -17.94 -14.84 -21.46
CA GLU A 122 -18.32 -16.14 -20.97
C GLU A 122 -17.58 -17.23 -21.76
N ASN A 123 -17.11 -18.22 -21.04
CA ASN A 123 -16.44 -19.38 -21.65
C ASN A 123 -17.49 -20.47 -21.92
N LYS A 124 -18.13 -20.35 -23.07
CA LYS A 124 -19.13 -21.35 -23.51
C LYS A 124 -18.55 -22.32 -24.50
#